data_da7db083bde6cc76fbcd17cbf6f3a828
#
_entry.id   da7db083bde6cc76fbcd17cbf6f3a828
#
_cell.length_a   1.000
_cell.length_b   1.000
_cell.length_c   1.000
_cell.angle_alpha   90.00
_cell.angle_beta   90.00
_cell.angle_gamma   90.00
#
_symmetry.space_group_name_H-M   'P 1'
#
loop_
_entity.id
_entity.type
_entity.pdbx_description
1 polymer ?
#
loop_
_entity_poly.entity_id
_entity_poly.type
_entity_poly.pdbx_seq_one_letter_code
_entity_poly.pdbx_strand_id
1 'polypeptide(L)'
;MGAVAVVLGAVLMLSLAWGLQHAALANPPVLGRMAPKLAIQTSGGDQVRVWELQGKPVVLNFWASWCGPCVEEGGVLADASSAHSDVAFVGANNQDTPSGFQAFELRHPHSYPAGPIVTGSYQAFGVGGLPATFFIDAQGIVVASFTGPLDASTLDHYLGLISS
;
A
#
# COMPACT_ATOMS: atom_id res chain seq x y z
N MET A 1 43.44 -12.90 -21.27
CA MET A 1 42.31 -13.72 -20.71
C MET A 1 41.82 -13.22 -19.35
N GLY A 2 42.67 -12.66 -18.47
CA GLY A 2 42.23 -12.17 -17.15
C GLY A 2 41.23 -11.00 -17.16
N ALA A 3 41.42 -10.00 -18.03
CA ALA A 3 40.53 -8.83 -18.08
C ALA A 3 39.08 -9.16 -18.48
N VAL A 4 38.92 -10.11 -19.41
CA VAL A 4 37.58 -10.57 -19.86
C VAL A 4 36.84 -11.30 -18.72
N ALA A 5 37.54 -12.14 -17.96
CA ALA A 5 36.97 -12.87 -16.84
C ALA A 5 36.53 -11.92 -15.71
N VAL A 6 37.32 -10.85 -15.44
CA VAL A 6 36.97 -9.83 -14.43
C VAL A 6 35.73 -9.03 -14.85
N VAL A 7 35.65 -8.63 -16.12
CA VAL A 7 34.47 -7.89 -16.64
C VAL A 7 33.20 -8.76 -16.59
N LEU A 8 33.28 -10.02 -17.00
CA LEU A 8 32.13 -10.94 -16.91
C LEU A 8 31.68 -11.18 -15.47
N GLY A 9 32.64 -11.32 -14.54
CA GLY A 9 32.34 -11.43 -13.12
C GLY A 9 31.63 -10.19 -12.56
N ALA A 10 32.07 -8.99 -12.91
CA ALA A 10 31.45 -7.73 -12.48
C ALA A 10 30.03 -7.57 -13.03
N VAL A 11 29.82 -7.89 -14.33
CA VAL A 11 28.48 -7.86 -14.96
C VAL A 11 27.51 -8.84 -14.28
N LEU A 12 28.00 -10.06 -13.98
CA LEU A 12 27.17 -11.06 -13.29
C LEU A 12 26.79 -10.60 -11.88
N MET A 13 27.73 -10.03 -11.12
CA MET A 13 27.46 -9.52 -9.77
C MET A 13 26.49 -8.34 -9.78
N LEU A 14 26.61 -7.41 -10.74
CA LEU A 14 25.71 -6.29 -10.89
C LEU A 14 24.30 -6.74 -11.29
N SER A 15 24.17 -7.72 -12.20
CA SER A 15 22.86 -8.26 -12.60
C SER A 15 22.19 -9.04 -11.47
N LEU A 16 22.95 -9.79 -10.66
CA LEU A 16 22.45 -10.46 -9.47
C LEU A 16 21.97 -9.46 -8.40
N ALA A 17 22.78 -8.42 -8.13
CA ALA A 17 22.42 -7.37 -7.19
C ALA A 17 21.14 -6.63 -7.63
N TRP A 18 21.05 -6.30 -8.93
CA TRP A 18 19.85 -5.68 -9.51
C TRP A 18 18.62 -6.59 -9.39
N GLY A 19 18.76 -7.88 -9.70
CA GLY A 19 17.70 -8.88 -9.59
C GLY A 19 17.21 -9.05 -8.14
N LEU A 20 18.13 -9.10 -7.16
CA LEU A 20 17.78 -9.19 -5.73
C LEU A 20 17.05 -7.96 -5.22
N GLN A 21 17.45 -6.76 -5.64
CA GLN A 21 16.74 -5.52 -5.27
C GLN A 21 15.32 -5.50 -5.84
N HIS A 22 15.12 -5.91 -7.11
CA HIS A 22 13.79 -5.94 -7.72
C HIS A 22 12.92 -7.07 -7.16
N ALA A 23 13.49 -8.21 -6.79
CA ALA A 23 12.76 -9.28 -6.12
C ALA A 23 12.23 -8.86 -4.73
N ALA A 24 12.99 -8.05 -3.99
CA ALA A 24 12.55 -7.51 -2.70
C ALA A 24 11.38 -6.51 -2.83
N LEU A 25 11.32 -5.77 -3.94
CA LEU A 25 10.20 -4.86 -4.25
C LEU A 25 8.94 -5.63 -4.71
N ALA A 26 9.13 -6.75 -5.41
CA ALA A 26 8.03 -7.59 -5.90
C ALA A 26 7.37 -8.44 -4.80
N ASN A 27 8.10 -8.75 -3.72
CA ASN A 27 7.61 -9.55 -2.59
C ASN A 27 7.95 -8.84 -1.27
N PRO A 28 7.10 -7.91 -0.81
CA PRO A 28 7.29 -7.26 0.48
C PRO A 28 7.45 -8.30 1.61
N PRO A 29 8.31 -8.03 2.61
CA PRO A 29 8.62 -8.98 3.67
C PRO A 29 7.42 -9.34 4.56
N VAL A 30 6.28 -8.67 4.37
CA VAL A 30 5.03 -8.85 5.14
C VAL A 30 4.07 -9.86 4.52
N LEU A 31 4.28 -10.33 3.28
CA LEU A 31 3.38 -11.31 2.66
C LEU A 31 3.35 -12.62 3.45
N GLY A 32 2.14 -13.14 3.68
CA GLY A 32 1.88 -14.34 4.47
C GLY A 32 2.09 -14.15 5.98
N ARG A 33 2.20 -12.91 6.46
CA ARG A 33 2.41 -12.58 7.88
C ARG A 33 1.33 -11.64 8.38
N MET A 34 1.19 -11.57 9.71
CA MET A 34 0.37 -10.55 10.36
C MET A 34 0.78 -9.16 9.88
N ALA A 35 -0.20 -8.35 9.52
CA ALA A 35 0.02 -6.95 9.15
C ALA A 35 0.71 -6.20 10.30
N PRO A 36 1.76 -5.43 10.03
CA PRO A 36 2.37 -4.57 11.02
C PRO A 36 1.35 -3.60 11.63
N LYS A 37 1.50 -3.30 12.93
CA LYS A 37 0.63 -2.33 13.59
C LYS A 37 0.74 -0.97 12.92
N LEU A 38 -0.39 -0.46 12.44
CA LEU A 38 -0.50 0.83 11.80
C LEU A 38 -1.81 1.50 12.21
N ALA A 39 -1.74 2.78 12.56
CA ALA A 39 -2.91 3.62 12.78
C ALA A 39 -2.78 4.93 12.02
N ILE A 40 -3.91 5.41 11.54
CA ILE A 40 -4.06 6.72 10.90
C ILE A 40 -4.95 7.61 11.75
N GLN A 41 -4.84 8.93 11.55
CA GLN A 41 -5.79 9.90 12.07
C GLN A 41 -6.56 10.54 10.93
N THR A 42 -7.88 10.37 10.92
CA THR A 42 -8.75 10.96 9.89
C THR A 42 -8.81 12.48 9.99
N SER A 43 -9.27 13.15 8.94
CA SER A 43 -9.53 14.59 8.96
C SER A 43 -10.57 15.00 10.00
N GLY A 44 -11.45 14.10 10.41
CA GLY A 44 -12.42 14.30 11.49
C GLY A 44 -11.82 14.15 12.92
N GLY A 45 -10.55 13.74 13.02
CA GLY A 45 -9.86 13.57 14.31
C GLY A 45 -9.93 12.15 14.88
N ASP A 46 -10.69 11.25 14.30
CA ASP A 46 -10.78 9.86 14.74
C ASP A 46 -9.54 9.07 14.36
N GLN A 47 -9.14 8.12 15.23
CA GLN A 47 -8.07 7.19 14.91
C GLN A 47 -8.63 5.87 14.40
N VAL A 48 -8.11 5.40 13.27
CA VAL A 48 -8.37 4.06 12.74
C VAL A 48 -7.12 3.20 12.93
N ARG A 49 -7.25 2.14 13.71
CA ARG A 49 -6.19 1.17 14.01
C ARG A 49 -6.41 -0.08 13.20
N VAL A 50 -5.54 -0.32 12.20
CA VAL A 50 -5.69 -1.44 11.27
C VAL A 50 -5.79 -2.79 11.99
N TRP A 51 -5.03 -2.98 13.09
CA TRP A 51 -5.08 -4.23 13.87
C TRP A 51 -6.38 -4.44 14.67
N GLU A 52 -7.23 -3.41 14.82
CA GLU A 52 -8.54 -3.52 15.48
C GLU A 52 -9.66 -3.83 14.49
N LEU A 53 -9.35 -3.88 13.19
CA LEU A 53 -10.28 -4.25 12.13
C LEU A 53 -10.36 -5.76 11.88
N GLN A 54 -9.66 -6.58 12.69
CA GLN A 54 -9.75 -8.03 12.61
C GLN A 54 -11.20 -8.51 12.66
N GLY A 55 -11.52 -9.50 11.82
CA GLY A 55 -12.89 -9.96 11.58
C GLY A 55 -13.47 -9.40 10.27
N LYS A 56 -12.82 -8.38 9.67
CA LYS A 56 -13.10 -7.91 8.32
C LYS A 56 -11.82 -7.90 7.48
N PRO A 57 -11.89 -8.26 6.20
CA PRO A 57 -10.81 -7.99 5.25
C PRO A 57 -10.50 -6.49 5.17
N VAL A 58 -9.24 -6.14 4.92
CA VAL A 58 -8.81 -4.74 4.83
C VAL A 58 -8.04 -4.49 3.53
N VAL A 59 -8.42 -3.43 2.82
CA VAL A 59 -7.64 -2.80 1.77
C VAL A 59 -6.92 -1.61 2.36
N LEU A 60 -5.60 -1.71 2.56
CA LEU A 60 -4.75 -0.66 3.10
C LEU A 60 -3.95 -0.03 1.96
N ASN A 61 -4.30 1.19 1.59
CA ASN A 61 -3.64 1.94 0.52
C ASN A 61 -2.71 3.01 1.10
N PHE A 62 -1.45 3.00 0.67
CA PHE A 62 -0.46 4.03 0.99
C PHE A 62 -0.39 5.04 -0.14
N TRP A 63 -0.55 6.31 0.19
CA TRP A 63 -0.69 7.40 -0.77
C TRP A 63 -0.12 8.73 -0.25
N ALA A 64 -0.03 9.73 -1.13
CA ALA A 64 0.32 11.11 -0.76
C ALA A 64 -0.39 12.11 -1.68
N SER A 65 -0.61 13.33 -1.18
CA SER A 65 -1.32 14.40 -1.93
C SER A 65 -0.60 14.86 -3.21
N TRP A 66 0.71 14.71 -3.25
CA TRP A 66 1.57 15.06 -4.39
C TRP A 66 1.73 13.93 -5.42
N CYS A 67 1.19 12.74 -5.12
CA CYS A 67 1.32 11.54 -5.96
C CYS A 67 0.23 11.54 -7.04
N GLY A 68 0.56 11.89 -8.28
CA GLY A 68 -0.38 11.90 -9.41
C GLY A 68 -1.10 10.57 -9.62
N PRO A 69 -0.40 9.42 -9.73
CA PRO A 69 -1.03 8.12 -9.86
C PRO A 69 -1.95 7.74 -8.68
N CYS A 70 -1.69 8.25 -7.45
CA CYS A 70 -2.58 8.02 -6.31
C CYS A 70 -3.93 8.74 -6.48
N VAL A 71 -3.91 9.93 -7.12
CA VAL A 71 -5.14 10.68 -7.45
C VAL A 71 -5.96 9.92 -8.49
N GLU A 72 -5.30 9.32 -9.49
CA GLU A 72 -5.95 8.55 -10.56
C GLU A 72 -6.70 7.34 -10.02
N GLU A 73 -6.13 6.59 -9.07
CA GLU A 73 -6.79 5.41 -8.47
C GLU A 73 -7.87 5.75 -7.44
N GLY A 74 -7.88 7.00 -6.93
CA GLY A 74 -8.76 7.42 -5.84
C GLY A 74 -10.24 7.15 -6.12
N GLY A 75 -10.70 7.38 -7.36
CA GLY A 75 -12.08 7.06 -7.78
C GLY A 75 -12.39 5.57 -7.72
N VAL A 76 -11.46 4.74 -8.18
CA VAL A 76 -11.61 3.27 -8.18
C VAL A 76 -11.75 2.74 -6.74
N LEU A 77 -10.90 3.23 -5.82
CA LEU A 77 -10.97 2.85 -4.42
C LEU A 77 -12.24 3.36 -3.74
N ALA A 78 -12.70 4.56 -4.07
CA ALA A 78 -13.95 5.14 -3.55
C ALA A 78 -15.18 4.33 -3.98
N ASP A 79 -15.27 3.98 -5.26
CA ASP A 79 -16.36 3.17 -5.80
C ASP A 79 -16.36 1.78 -5.16
N ALA A 80 -15.20 1.13 -5.08
CA ALA A 80 -15.08 -0.19 -4.45
C ALA A 80 -15.43 -0.16 -2.96
N SER A 81 -15.00 0.87 -2.22
CA SER A 81 -15.32 1.01 -0.79
C SER A 81 -16.83 1.13 -0.54
N SER A 82 -17.54 1.74 -1.49
CA SER A 82 -19.01 1.89 -1.43
C SER A 82 -19.72 0.58 -1.80
N ALA A 83 -19.16 -0.21 -2.72
CA ALA A 83 -19.72 -1.46 -3.19
C ALA A 83 -19.50 -2.64 -2.21
N HIS A 84 -18.38 -2.63 -1.46
CA HIS A 84 -17.94 -3.72 -0.59
C HIS A 84 -17.97 -3.32 0.90
N SER A 85 -19.17 -3.24 1.48
CA SER A 85 -19.35 -2.84 2.89
C SER A 85 -18.80 -3.86 3.90
N ASP A 86 -18.52 -5.07 3.48
CA ASP A 86 -17.90 -6.18 4.21
C ASP A 86 -16.37 -6.07 4.26
N VAL A 87 -15.76 -5.22 3.44
CA VAL A 87 -14.33 -4.92 3.40
C VAL A 87 -14.07 -3.54 3.99
N ALA A 88 -13.05 -3.41 4.84
CA ALA A 88 -12.61 -2.13 5.37
C ALA A 88 -11.56 -1.50 4.43
N PHE A 89 -11.81 -0.30 3.94
CA PHE A 89 -10.83 0.48 3.17
C PHE A 89 -10.17 1.51 4.10
N VAL A 90 -8.85 1.63 4.02
CA VAL A 90 -8.04 2.56 4.83
C VAL A 90 -6.98 3.22 3.96
N GLY A 91 -6.99 4.55 3.90
CA GLY A 91 -5.99 5.35 3.19
C GLY A 91 -4.91 5.87 4.15
N ALA A 92 -3.72 5.29 4.11
CA ALA A 92 -2.58 5.71 4.93
C ALA A 92 -1.74 6.76 4.18
N ASN A 93 -1.96 8.03 4.51
CA ASN A 93 -1.18 9.13 3.96
C ASN A 93 0.23 9.14 4.57
N ASN A 94 1.25 9.10 3.72
CA ASN A 94 2.66 9.06 4.12
C ASN A 94 3.55 9.92 3.22
N GLN A 95 4.69 10.36 3.76
CA GLN A 95 5.65 11.23 3.06
C GLN A 95 4.99 12.53 2.53
N ASP A 96 4.04 13.07 3.30
CA ASP A 96 3.25 14.25 2.95
C ASP A 96 3.39 15.33 4.01
N THR A 97 3.00 16.54 3.66
CA THR A 97 2.91 17.63 4.63
C THR A 97 1.48 17.72 5.18
N PRO A 98 1.29 18.16 6.45
CA PRO A 98 -0.06 18.37 6.99
C PRO A 98 -0.92 19.30 6.12
N SER A 99 -0.32 20.36 5.58
CA SER A 99 -1.02 21.29 4.69
C SER A 99 -1.36 20.67 3.32
N GLY A 100 -0.48 19.82 2.77
CA GLY A 100 -0.74 19.09 1.54
C GLY A 100 -1.91 18.13 1.69
N PHE A 101 -1.89 17.31 2.74
CA PHE A 101 -3.00 16.42 3.08
C PHE A 101 -4.32 17.18 3.24
N GLN A 102 -4.34 18.25 4.07
CA GLN A 102 -5.56 19.03 4.29
C GLN A 102 -6.11 19.67 3.00
N ALA A 103 -5.22 20.25 2.19
CA ALA A 103 -5.61 20.85 0.91
C ALA A 103 -6.13 19.79 -0.09
N PHE A 104 -5.63 18.57 -0.02
CA PHE A 104 -6.13 17.46 -0.82
C PHE A 104 -7.52 17.04 -0.38
N GLU A 105 -7.72 16.75 0.92
CA GLU A 105 -9.00 16.33 1.47
C GLU A 105 -10.14 17.35 1.24
N LEU A 106 -9.83 18.64 1.25
CA LEU A 106 -10.81 19.69 0.92
C LEU A 106 -11.28 19.65 -0.54
N ARG A 107 -10.44 19.18 -1.47
CA ARG A 107 -10.75 19.14 -2.91
C ARG A 107 -11.22 17.77 -3.38
N HIS A 108 -10.70 16.73 -2.75
CA HIS A 108 -10.90 15.31 -3.10
C HIS A 108 -11.11 14.49 -1.82
N PRO A 109 -12.25 14.67 -1.13
CA PRO A 109 -12.50 13.97 0.12
C PRO A 109 -12.60 12.46 -0.12
N HIS A 110 -11.94 11.68 0.71
CA HIS A 110 -12.09 10.22 0.68
C HIS A 110 -13.47 9.81 1.20
N SER A 111 -14.10 8.82 0.55
CA SER A 111 -15.36 8.20 1.01
C SER A 111 -15.15 7.15 2.10
N TYR A 112 -13.89 6.82 2.41
CA TYR A 112 -13.45 5.86 3.42
C TYR A 112 -12.41 6.51 4.34
N PRO A 113 -12.14 5.95 5.53
CA PRO A 113 -11.15 6.51 6.45
C PRO A 113 -9.77 6.67 5.81
N ALA A 114 -9.31 7.92 5.73
CA ALA A 114 -7.99 8.27 5.21
C ALA A 114 -7.33 9.35 6.10
N GLY A 115 -6.01 9.28 6.21
CA GLY A 115 -5.27 10.25 6.99
C GLY A 115 -3.80 9.92 7.23
N PRO A 116 -3.05 10.84 7.84
CA PRO A 116 -1.66 10.65 8.16
C PRO A 116 -1.46 9.48 9.14
N ILE A 117 -0.35 8.76 8.97
CA ILE A 117 0.07 7.70 9.87
C ILE A 117 0.47 8.31 11.20
N VAL A 118 -0.15 7.85 12.30
CA VAL A 118 0.16 8.29 13.68
C VAL A 118 0.78 7.18 14.54
N THR A 119 0.68 5.92 14.10
CA THR A 119 1.34 4.77 14.75
C THR A 119 1.85 3.82 13.68
N GLY A 120 3.05 3.28 13.87
CA GLY A 120 3.70 2.41 12.89
C GLY A 120 4.38 3.20 11.77
N SER A 121 4.73 2.51 10.70
CA SER A 121 5.37 3.14 9.54
C SER A 121 5.10 2.37 8.25
N TYR A 122 5.14 3.07 7.12
CA TYR A 122 5.03 2.47 5.79
C TYR A 122 6.23 1.55 5.46
N GLN A 123 7.41 1.83 6.03
CA GLN A 123 8.60 0.99 5.85
C GLN A 123 8.41 -0.42 6.44
N ALA A 124 7.64 -0.54 7.54
CA ALA A 124 7.32 -1.84 8.13
C ALA A 124 6.54 -2.75 7.17
N PHE A 125 5.80 -2.17 6.23
CA PHE A 125 5.12 -2.88 5.14
C PHE A 125 6.02 -3.14 3.94
N GLY A 126 7.23 -2.56 3.89
CA GLY A 126 8.13 -2.66 2.75
C GLY A 126 7.74 -1.74 1.57
N VAL A 127 6.99 -0.67 1.84
CA VAL A 127 6.59 0.30 0.81
C VAL A 127 7.82 1.02 0.26
N GLY A 128 8.12 0.78 -1.02
CA GLY A 128 9.24 1.39 -1.74
C GLY A 128 8.84 2.51 -2.71
N GLY A 129 7.54 2.66 -2.98
CA GLY A 129 6.98 3.67 -3.88
C GLY A 129 5.49 3.84 -3.68
N LEU A 130 4.91 4.91 -4.24
CA LEU A 130 3.47 5.22 -4.16
C LEU A 130 2.84 5.20 -5.54
N PRO A 131 1.55 4.80 -5.63
CA PRO A 131 0.76 4.20 -4.57
C PRO A 131 1.18 2.75 -4.29
N ALA A 132 0.87 2.25 -3.09
CA ALA A 132 1.07 0.85 -2.73
C ALA A 132 -0.12 0.36 -1.90
N THR A 133 -0.75 -0.73 -2.34
CA THR A 133 -1.94 -1.29 -1.69
C THR A 133 -1.64 -2.67 -1.14
N PHE A 134 -2.07 -2.91 0.09
CA PHE A 134 -1.96 -4.19 0.79
C PHE A 134 -3.35 -4.76 1.04
N PHE A 135 -3.51 -6.02 0.74
CA PHE A 135 -4.75 -6.77 0.90
C PHE A 135 -4.57 -7.71 2.08
N ILE A 136 -5.36 -7.48 3.12
CA ILE A 136 -5.26 -8.13 4.42
C ILE A 136 -6.56 -8.92 4.64
N ASP A 137 -6.46 -10.19 4.99
CA ASP A 137 -7.62 -11.03 5.28
C ASP A 137 -8.26 -10.69 6.65
N ALA A 138 -9.40 -11.33 6.93
CA ALA A 138 -10.12 -11.14 8.20
C ALA A 138 -9.30 -11.60 9.43
N GLN A 139 -8.27 -12.42 9.25
CA GLN A 139 -7.35 -12.86 10.29
C GLN A 139 -6.23 -11.84 10.55
N GLY A 140 -6.12 -10.82 9.70
CA GLY A 140 -5.07 -9.80 9.77
C GLY A 140 -3.78 -10.20 9.06
N ILE A 141 -3.81 -11.23 8.20
CA ILE A 141 -2.66 -11.66 7.40
C ILE A 141 -2.61 -10.87 6.09
N VAL A 142 -1.44 -10.36 5.72
CA VAL A 142 -1.23 -9.75 4.41
C VAL A 142 -1.19 -10.83 3.34
N VAL A 143 -2.25 -10.96 2.56
CA VAL A 143 -2.41 -11.98 1.52
C VAL A 143 -1.74 -11.57 0.23
N ALA A 144 -1.85 -10.29 -0.13
CA ALA A 144 -1.30 -9.75 -1.36
C ALA A 144 -0.90 -8.28 -1.22
N SER A 145 -0.12 -7.79 -2.17
CA SER A 145 0.20 -6.38 -2.31
C SER A 145 0.33 -6.00 -3.79
N PHE A 146 0.05 -4.75 -4.08
CA PHE A 146 0.20 -4.18 -5.41
C PHE A 146 0.90 -2.82 -5.31
N THR A 147 1.85 -2.56 -6.20
CA THR A 147 2.54 -1.26 -6.29
C THR A 147 2.26 -0.64 -7.65
N GLY A 148 1.75 0.57 -7.63
CA GLY A 148 1.24 1.29 -8.79
C GLY A 148 -0.26 1.57 -8.67
N PRO A 149 -0.83 2.38 -9.60
CA PRO A 149 -2.25 2.71 -9.57
C PRO A 149 -3.11 1.50 -9.91
N LEU A 150 -4.12 1.25 -9.09
CA LEU A 150 -5.11 0.18 -9.29
C LEU A 150 -6.17 0.61 -10.30
N ASP A 151 -6.47 -0.25 -11.26
CA ASP A 151 -7.73 -0.21 -12.00
C ASP A 151 -8.79 -1.12 -11.35
N ALA A 152 -10.05 -0.98 -11.77
CA ALA A 152 -11.17 -1.74 -11.18
C ALA A 152 -10.96 -3.25 -11.31
N SER A 153 -10.47 -3.74 -12.45
CA SER A 153 -10.31 -5.18 -12.70
C SER A 153 -9.20 -5.79 -11.82
N THR A 154 -8.12 -5.05 -11.64
CA THR A 154 -7.02 -5.45 -10.76
C THR A 154 -7.47 -5.44 -9.30
N LEU A 155 -8.21 -4.40 -8.87
CA LEU A 155 -8.75 -4.33 -7.52
C LEU A 155 -9.73 -5.47 -7.23
N ASP A 156 -10.66 -5.77 -8.14
CA ASP A 156 -11.62 -6.86 -8.01
C ASP A 156 -10.93 -8.23 -7.87
N HIS A 157 -9.87 -8.45 -8.65
CA HIS A 157 -9.06 -9.67 -8.51
C HIS A 157 -8.52 -9.83 -7.08
N TYR A 158 -7.92 -8.79 -6.52
CA TYR A 158 -7.35 -8.84 -5.17
C TYR A 158 -8.42 -8.90 -4.07
N LEU A 159 -9.56 -8.24 -4.24
CA LEU A 159 -10.69 -8.36 -3.33
C LEU A 159 -11.18 -9.80 -3.23
N GLY A 160 -11.20 -10.54 -4.34
CA GLY A 160 -11.54 -11.97 -4.35
C GLY A 160 -10.60 -12.83 -3.51
N LEU A 161 -9.34 -12.42 -3.30
CA LEU A 161 -8.38 -13.17 -2.49
C LEU A 161 -8.60 -13.02 -0.98
N ILE A 162 -9.20 -11.90 -0.53
CA ILE A 162 -9.38 -11.60 0.90
C ILE A 162 -10.82 -11.79 1.39
N SER A 163 -11.78 -12.00 0.48
CA SER A 163 -13.20 -12.18 0.81
C SER A 163 -13.63 -13.65 0.97
N SER A 164 -12.67 -14.59 0.97
CA SER A 164 -12.92 -16.05 1.04
C SER A 164 -12.75 -16.62 2.43
#